data_8c7159e50c0bdc3939743f2386f5fc4a
#
_entry.id   8c7159e50c0bdc3939743f2386f5fc4a
#
_cell.length_a   1.000
_cell.length_b   1.000
_cell.length_c   1.000
_cell.angle_alpha   90.00
_cell.angle_beta   90.00
_cell.angle_gamma   90.00
#
_symmetry.space_group_name_H-M   'P 1'
#
loop_
_entity.id
_entity.type
_entity.pdbx_description
1 polymer ?
#
loop_
_entity_poly.entity_id
_entity_poly.type
_entity_poly.pdbx_seq_one_letter_code
_entity_poly.pdbx_strand_id
1 'polypeptide(L)'
;VYTLDGTTPTPSSTVYTVPISVSGNTIIRIATVLPTGKMSKIRTVEVEKQAYAPAVKVEAPKQGLKIKRIKGNFLKVNQLELADGTWEYTDIDSLKDIKIKQIDDAATLRGANNYAAIAEGYINIPEDGVYYLSSRFEQVWIDNKLVINNEGDVKASTTNDSSVALAKGLHPIKIVFLSNIVGGWPSWWSKTSIEMRKDSEQQFTEVDDSQYYKQ
;
A
#
# COMPACT_ATOMS: atom_id res chain seq x y z
N VAL A 1 -8.83 19.57 -25.38
CA VAL A 1 -10.05 20.17 -24.81
C VAL A 1 -10.64 19.26 -23.76
N TYR A 2 -11.32 19.82 -22.77
CA TYR A 2 -11.90 19.05 -21.68
C TYR A 2 -13.23 19.63 -21.17
N THR A 3 -13.97 18.78 -20.40
CA THR A 3 -15.13 19.14 -19.59
C THR A 3 -14.93 18.65 -18.16
N LEU A 4 -15.60 19.26 -17.16
CA LEU A 4 -15.50 18.91 -15.73
C LEU A 4 -16.82 18.35 -15.15
N ASP A 5 -17.83 18.23 -15.96
CA ASP A 5 -19.19 17.80 -15.59
C ASP A 5 -19.57 16.42 -16.17
N GLY A 6 -18.60 15.73 -16.78
CA GLY A 6 -18.83 14.45 -17.43
C GLY A 6 -19.52 14.52 -18.79
N THR A 7 -19.78 15.73 -19.32
CA THR A 7 -20.30 15.86 -20.67
C THR A 7 -19.23 15.54 -21.72
N THR A 8 -19.66 15.20 -22.94
CA THR A 8 -18.72 14.89 -24.02
C THR A 8 -18.08 16.21 -24.53
N PRO A 9 -16.70 16.28 -24.46
CA PRO A 9 -16.03 17.45 -25.01
C PRO A 9 -16.24 17.59 -26.51
N THR A 10 -16.30 18.83 -26.96
CA THR A 10 -16.40 19.22 -28.39
C THR A 10 -15.19 20.08 -28.76
N PRO A 11 -14.93 20.37 -30.05
CA PRO A 11 -13.85 21.27 -30.45
C PRO A 11 -13.92 22.67 -29.81
N SER A 12 -15.11 23.07 -29.34
CA SER A 12 -15.35 24.37 -28.67
C SER A 12 -15.27 24.28 -27.14
N SER A 13 -15.02 23.11 -26.57
CA SER A 13 -14.84 22.94 -25.11
C SER A 13 -13.57 23.63 -24.63
N THR A 14 -13.42 23.77 -23.30
CA THR A 14 -12.28 24.43 -22.67
C THR A 14 -10.96 23.80 -23.11
N VAL A 15 -10.03 24.63 -23.58
CA VAL A 15 -8.70 24.20 -24.00
C VAL A 15 -7.83 23.97 -22.77
N TYR A 16 -7.13 22.84 -22.70
CA TYR A 16 -6.17 22.55 -21.64
C TYR A 16 -4.87 23.32 -21.86
N THR A 17 -4.57 24.24 -20.96
CA THR A 17 -3.36 25.08 -21.01
C THR A 17 -2.58 25.08 -19.71
N VAL A 18 -3.23 24.73 -18.58
CA VAL A 18 -2.66 24.69 -17.24
C VAL A 18 -3.25 23.51 -16.47
N PRO A 19 -2.60 23.06 -15.36
CA PRO A 19 -3.16 22.01 -14.51
C PRO A 19 -4.58 22.33 -14.07
N ILE A 20 -5.46 21.33 -14.11
CA ILE A 20 -6.87 21.45 -13.73
C ILE A 20 -6.97 21.30 -12.21
N SER A 21 -7.42 22.35 -11.52
CA SER A 21 -7.73 22.30 -10.09
C SER A 21 -9.17 21.85 -9.88
N VAL A 22 -9.38 20.86 -9.02
CA VAL A 22 -10.69 20.37 -8.62
C VAL A 22 -10.83 20.41 -7.10
N SER A 23 -12.00 20.79 -6.59
CA SER A 23 -12.27 20.91 -5.14
C SER A 23 -13.30 19.90 -4.61
N GLY A 24 -13.85 19.08 -5.47
CA GLY A 24 -14.89 18.10 -5.15
C GLY A 24 -14.93 16.98 -6.18
N ASN A 25 -15.93 16.11 -6.05
CA ASN A 25 -16.16 15.04 -7.00
C ASN A 25 -16.31 15.61 -8.40
N THR A 26 -15.51 15.13 -9.34
CA THR A 26 -15.42 15.72 -10.69
C THR A 26 -15.19 14.61 -11.70
N ILE A 27 -15.96 14.62 -12.79
CA ILE A 27 -15.74 13.72 -13.92
C ILE A 27 -15.12 14.55 -15.05
N ILE A 28 -13.82 14.36 -15.25
CA ILE A 28 -13.07 15.03 -16.30
C ILE A 28 -13.13 14.18 -17.56
N ARG A 29 -13.62 14.73 -18.65
CA ARG A 29 -13.50 14.13 -19.98
C ARG A 29 -12.58 14.96 -20.84
N ILE A 30 -11.58 14.32 -21.45
CA ILE A 30 -10.55 14.99 -22.23
C ILE A 30 -10.36 14.33 -23.59
N ALA A 31 -10.15 15.14 -24.61
CA ALA A 31 -9.83 14.70 -25.96
C ALA A 31 -8.88 15.67 -26.66
N THR A 32 -8.13 15.18 -27.64
CA THR A 32 -7.29 15.99 -28.50
C THR A 32 -8.09 16.37 -29.75
N VAL A 33 -8.09 17.65 -30.12
CA VAL A 33 -8.62 18.15 -31.40
C VAL A 33 -7.47 18.13 -32.39
N LEU A 34 -7.63 17.39 -33.47
CA LEU A 34 -6.65 17.30 -34.55
C LEU A 34 -6.75 18.52 -35.48
N PRO A 35 -5.69 18.87 -36.25
CA PRO A 35 -5.73 19.96 -37.20
C PRO A 35 -6.86 19.85 -38.26
N THR A 36 -7.32 18.62 -38.50
CA THR A 36 -8.44 18.31 -39.41
C THR A 36 -9.82 18.57 -38.78
N GLY A 37 -9.89 19.03 -37.52
CA GLY A 37 -11.13 19.17 -36.76
C GLY A 37 -11.69 17.87 -36.18
N LYS A 38 -11.09 16.71 -36.47
CA LYS A 38 -11.46 15.43 -35.86
C LYS A 38 -10.96 15.35 -34.41
N MET A 39 -11.71 14.64 -33.58
CA MET A 39 -11.35 14.42 -32.19
C MET A 39 -10.78 13.02 -31.98
N SER A 40 -9.83 12.89 -31.03
CA SER A 40 -9.34 11.61 -30.55
C SER A 40 -10.42 10.84 -29.77
N LYS A 41 -10.11 9.61 -29.35
CA LYS A 41 -10.89 8.93 -28.31
C LYS A 41 -10.90 9.79 -27.05
N ILE A 42 -12.04 9.81 -26.37
CA ILE A 42 -12.21 10.52 -25.09
C ILE A 42 -11.61 9.67 -23.99
N ARG A 43 -10.80 10.29 -23.12
CA ARG A 43 -10.39 9.72 -21.84
C ARG A 43 -11.25 10.30 -20.74
N THR A 44 -11.68 9.46 -19.82
CA THR A 44 -12.43 9.86 -18.63
C THR A 44 -11.54 9.65 -17.42
N VAL A 45 -11.48 10.66 -16.53
CA VAL A 45 -10.83 10.63 -15.24
C VAL A 45 -11.88 11.01 -14.21
N GLU A 46 -12.12 10.12 -13.25
CA GLU A 46 -13.03 10.37 -12.13
C GLU A 46 -12.19 10.78 -10.92
N VAL A 47 -12.48 11.95 -10.38
CA VAL A 47 -11.85 12.48 -9.17
C VAL A 47 -12.89 12.45 -8.06
N GLU A 48 -12.59 11.76 -6.96
CA GLU A 48 -13.45 11.65 -5.81
C GLU A 48 -12.80 12.34 -4.60
N LYS A 49 -13.54 13.24 -3.95
CA LYS A 49 -13.13 13.84 -2.70
C LYS A 49 -13.44 12.86 -1.56
N GLN A 50 -12.41 12.35 -0.92
CA GLN A 50 -12.56 11.47 0.24
C GLN A 50 -12.45 12.25 1.54
N ALA A 51 -13.24 11.84 2.54
CA ALA A 51 -13.03 12.28 3.93
C ALA A 51 -11.82 11.54 4.51
N TYR A 52 -11.07 12.22 5.37
CA TYR A 52 -9.98 11.56 6.10
C TYR A 52 -10.56 10.53 7.08
N ALA A 53 -10.04 9.31 7.05
CA ALA A 53 -10.35 8.30 8.06
C ALA A 53 -9.90 8.84 9.44
N PRO A 54 -10.74 8.77 10.47
CA PRO A 54 -10.40 9.31 11.78
C PRO A 54 -9.35 8.45 12.48
N ALA A 55 -8.39 9.10 13.16
CA ALA A 55 -7.43 8.42 14.01
C ALA A 55 -8.11 7.78 15.23
N VAL A 56 -7.53 6.70 15.72
CA VAL A 56 -7.99 6.03 16.94
C VAL A 56 -7.22 6.50 18.17
N LYS A 57 -7.88 6.45 19.33
CA LYS A 57 -7.22 6.64 20.62
C LYS A 57 -6.69 5.30 21.13
N VAL A 58 -5.41 5.26 21.45
CA VAL A 58 -4.75 4.09 22.02
C VAL A 58 -4.21 4.48 23.39
N GLU A 59 -4.56 3.72 24.43
CA GLU A 59 -4.05 3.97 25.76
C GLU A 59 -2.62 3.43 25.91
N ALA A 60 -1.71 4.27 26.38
CA ALA A 60 -0.31 3.94 26.63
C ALA A 60 0.38 3.18 25.46
N PRO A 61 0.37 3.74 24.24
CA PRO A 61 0.98 3.07 23.11
C PRO A 61 2.49 2.92 23.33
N LYS A 62 3.02 1.73 23.00
CA LYS A 62 4.45 1.42 23.02
C LYS A 62 4.96 1.35 21.60
N GLN A 63 6.22 1.70 21.37
CA GLN A 63 6.84 1.57 20.06
C GLN A 63 6.89 0.11 19.60
N GLY A 64 6.79 -0.11 18.28
CA GLY A 64 6.88 -1.39 17.64
C GLY A 64 5.53 -2.00 17.23
N LEU A 65 5.55 -3.23 16.78
CA LEU A 65 4.39 -4.00 16.34
C LEU A 65 4.35 -5.35 17.04
N LYS A 66 3.16 -5.90 17.21
CA LYS A 66 2.96 -7.31 17.56
C LYS A 66 3.05 -8.14 16.29
N ILE A 67 3.76 -9.26 16.33
CA ILE A 67 3.88 -10.13 15.18
C ILE A 67 3.54 -11.56 15.56
N LYS A 68 2.87 -12.25 14.66
CA LYS A 68 2.70 -13.70 14.73
C LYS A 68 3.25 -14.34 13.47
N ARG A 69 3.86 -15.53 13.65
CA ARG A 69 4.46 -16.33 12.57
C ARG A 69 3.95 -17.76 12.60
N ILE A 70 3.83 -18.34 11.42
CA ILE A 70 3.50 -19.76 11.27
C ILE A 70 4.42 -20.38 10.22
N LYS A 71 5.00 -21.54 10.52
CA LYS A 71 5.78 -22.32 9.55
C LYS A 71 4.87 -22.95 8.50
N GLY A 72 5.30 -22.94 7.26
CA GLY A 72 4.57 -23.52 6.16
C GLY A 72 4.85 -22.82 4.83
N ASN A 73 4.51 -23.47 3.75
CA ASN A 73 4.66 -22.92 2.40
C ASN A 73 3.33 -22.32 1.93
N PHE A 74 3.20 -21.02 2.10
CA PHE A 74 2.01 -20.27 1.73
C PHE A 74 2.28 -19.49 0.43
N LEU A 75 1.48 -19.74 -0.59
CA LEU A 75 1.54 -19.04 -1.88
C LEU A 75 0.54 -17.89 -1.96
N LYS A 76 -0.49 -17.94 -1.11
CA LYS A 76 -1.57 -16.95 -1.05
C LYS A 76 -1.96 -16.67 0.39
N VAL A 77 -2.39 -15.43 0.64
CA VAL A 77 -2.77 -14.96 1.97
C VAL A 77 -3.99 -15.70 2.53
N ASN A 78 -4.95 -16.04 1.69
CA ASN A 78 -6.14 -16.77 2.13
C ASN A 78 -5.84 -18.19 2.65
N GLN A 79 -4.68 -18.77 2.32
CA GLN A 79 -4.26 -20.05 2.88
C GLN A 79 -3.96 -19.97 4.38
N LEU A 80 -3.71 -18.76 4.91
CA LEU A 80 -3.46 -18.56 6.34
C LEU A 80 -4.71 -18.79 7.20
N GLU A 81 -5.90 -18.64 6.64
CA GLU A 81 -7.18 -18.91 7.32
C GLU A 81 -7.37 -20.41 7.58
N LEU A 82 -6.76 -21.25 6.73
CA LEU A 82 -6.85 -22.70 6.79
C LEU A 82 -5.61 -23.35 7.41
N ALA A 83 -4.67 -22.53 7.88
CA ALA A 83 -3.42 -23.04 8.44
C ALA A 83 -3.67 -23.71 9.80
N ASP A 84 -3.30 -24.96 9.92
CA ASP A 84 -3.48 -25.82 11.09
C ASP A 84 -2.24 -25.89 12.02
N GLY A 85 -1.19 -25.16 11.66
CA GLY A 85 0.04 -25.07 12.43
C GLY A 85 -0.08 -24.16 13.67
N THR A 86 0.96 -24.19 14.49
CA THR A 86 1.06 -23.35 15.70
C THR A 86 1.57 -21.95 15.33
N TRP A 87 0.85 -20.92 15.74
CA TRP A 87 1.28 -19.54 15.63
C TRP A 87 2.23 -19.18 16.79
N GLU A 88 3.40 -18.66 16.45
CA GLU A 88 4.36 -18.10 17.40
C GLU A 88 4.17 -16.57 17.47
N TYR A 89 4.04 -16.03 18.70
CA TYR A 89 3.79 -14.61 18.93
C TYR A 89 5.02 -13.94 19.53
N THR A 90 5.34 -12.74 19.06
CA THR A 90 6.41 -11.90 19.63
C THR A 90 6.15 -10.44 19.28
N ASP A 91 7.00 -9.56 19.79
CA ASP A 91 7.02 -8.15 19.41
C ASP A 91 8.24 -7.87 18.52
N ILE A 92 8.12 -6.88 17.65
CA ILE A 92 9.22 -6.35 16.83
C ILE A 92 9.26 -4.82 16.96
N ASP A 93 10.45 -4.26 16.91
CA ASP A 93 10.68 -2.82 16.96
C ASP A 93 10.98 -2.23 15.57
N SER A 94 11.26 -3.09 14.58
CA SER A 94 11.50 -2.70 13.18
C SER A 94 10.79 -3.65 12.21
N LEU A 95 10.29 -3.11 11.09
CA LEU A 95 9.75 -3.94 10.01
C LEU A 95 10.80 -4.87 9.37
N LYS A 96 12.09 -4.59 9.54
CA LYS A 96 13.18 -5.48 9.11
C LYS A 96 13.15 -6.82 9.85
N ASP A 97 12.64 -6.83 11.07
CA ASP A 97 12.54 -8.03 11.92
C ASP A 97 11.34 -8.92 11.58
N ILE A 98 10.50 -8.52 10.60
CA ILE A 98 9.47 -9.41 10.04
C ILE A 98 10.11 -10.65 9.42
N LYS A 99 11.33 -10.50 8.87
CA LYS A 99 12.17 -11.60 8.39
C LYS A 99 12.93 -12.27 9.51
N ILE A 100 13.06 -13.58 9.42
CA ILE A 100 13.86 -14.37 10.33
C ILE A 100 15.22 -14.63 9.66
N LYS A 101 16.23 -13.84 9.99
CA LYS A 101 17.57 -13.88 9.35
C LYS A 101 18.23 -15.26 9.35
N GLN A 102 17.96 -16.11 10.35
CA GLN A 102 18.51 -17.46 10.44
C GLN A 102 17.84 -18.47 9.51
N ILE A 103 16.63 -18.16 9.05
CA ILE A 103 15.84 -19.00 8.15
C ILE A 103 16.01 -18.52 6.70
N ASP A 104 16.29 -17.24 6.51
CA ASP A 104 16.47 -16.61 5.20
C ASP A 104 17.89 -16.83 4.64
N ASP A 105 18.42 -18.04 4.74
CA ASP A 105 19.68 -18.46 4.16
C ASP A 105 19.47 -19.23 2.84
N ALA A 106 20.59 -19.69 2.22
CA ALA A 106 20.53 -20.42 0.96
C ALA A 106 19.76 -21.76 1.05
N ALA A 107 19.58 -22.35 2.23
CA ALA A 107 18.78 -23.56 2.42
C ALA A 107 17.27 -23.26 2.30
N THR A 108 16.84 -22.05 2.60
CA THR A 108 15.48 -21.56 2.45
C THR A 108 15.08 -21.45 0.99
N LEU A 109 16.03 -21.32 0.05
CA LEU A 109 15.79 -21.39 -1.40
C LEU A 109 15.05 -22.65 -1.84
N ARG A 110 15.06 -23.70 -1.02
CA ARG A 110 14.40 -24.98 -1.29
C ARG A 110 13.02 -25.11 -0.63
N GLY A 111 12.51 -24.06 0.01
CA GLY A 111 11.21 -24.04 0.66
C GLY A 111 11.11 -24.81 1.98
N ALA A 112 12.21 -25.39 2.47
CA ALA A 112 12.21 -26.23 3.67
C ALA A 112 11.87 -25.45 4.97
N ASN A 113 12.07 -24.14 4.98
CA ASN A 113 11.88 -23.28 6.16
C ASN A 113 10.94 -22.11 5.90
N ASN A 114 10.05 -22.25 4.93
CA ASN A 114 9.08 -21.20 4.63
C ASN A 114 8.15 -20.93 5.81
N TYR A 115 7.73 -19.69 5.93
CA TYR A 115 6.81 -19.21 6.95
C TYR A 115 5.95 -18.04 6.41
N ALA A 116 4.89 -17.75 7.12
CA ALA A 116 4.15 -16.52 7.01
C ALA A 116 4.28 -15.70 8.28
N ALA A 117 4.20 -14.39 8.14
CA ALA A 117 4.19 -13.45 9.24
C ALA A 117 3.06 -12.44 9.08
N ILE A 118 2.37 -12.13 10.17
CA ILE A 118 1.39 -11.06 10.25
C ILE A 118 1.82 -10.12 11.36
N ALA A 119 2.11 -8.87 11.00
CA ALA A 119 2.42 -7.81 11.96
C ALA A 119 1.21 -6.89 12.11
N GLU A 120 0.85 -6.56 13.34
CA GLU A 120 -0.32 -5.76 13.69
C GLU A 120 0.03 -4.71 14.75
N GLY A 121 -0.58 -3.55 14.63
CA GLY A 121 -0.41 -2.43 15.55
C GLY A 121 -1.01 -1.17 14.97
N TYR A 122 -0.28 -0.06 15.08
CA TYR A 122 -0.71 1.25 14.63
C TYR A 122 0.43 1.95 13.90
N ILE A 123 0.08 2.72 12.87
CA ILE A 123 0.96 3.68 12.21
C ILE A 123 0.56 5.09 12.63
N ASN A 124 1.52 5.92 12.97
CA ASN A 124 1.30 7.32 13.30
C ASN A 124 1.38 8.19 12.06
N ILE A 125 0.30 8.89 11.76
CA ILE A 125 0.21 9.82 10.64
C ILE A 125 0.49 11.23 11.17
N PRO A 126 1.48 11.95 10.63
CA PRO A 126 1.96 13.21 11.21
C PRO A 126 0.98 14.39 11.02
N GLU A 127 0.18 14.37 9.95
CA GLU A 127 -0.80 15.40 9.63
C GLU A 127 -1.93 14.86 8.76
N ASP A 128 -3.07 15.56 8.68
CA ASP A 128 -4.15 15.20 7.80
C ASP A 128 -3.68 15.22 6.32
N GLY A 129 -4.07 14.22 5.53
CA GLY A 129 -3.68 14.20 4.13
C GLY A 129 -4.13 12.96 3.37
N VAL A 130 -3.91 13.01 2.07
CA VAL A 130 -3.95 11.83 1.20
C VAL A 130 -2.52 11.31 1.08
N TYR A 131 -2.33 10.07 1.51
CA TYR A 131 -1.03 9.41 1.50
C TYR A 131 -1.01 8.31 0.46
N TYR A 132 0.03 8.28 -0.35
CA TYR A 132 0.36 7.19 -1.24
C TYR A 132 1.34 6.28 -0.53
N LEU A 133 1.03 4.98 -0.48
CA LEU A 133 1.88 3.97 0.10
C LEU A 133 2.45 3.09 -0.99
N SER A 134 3.70 2.69 -0.82
CA SER A 134 4.40 1.73 -1.66
C SER A 134 5.09 0.69 -0.78
N SER A 135 4.99 -0.58 -1.12
CA SER A 135 5.57 -1.67 -0.34
C SER A 135 5.69 -2.93 -1.18
N ARG A 136 6.54 -3.87 -0.73
CA ARG A 136 6.69 -5.22 -1.31
C ARG A 136 6.11 -6.33 -0.42
N PHE A 137 5.43 -5.98 0.66
CA PHE A 137 4.64 -6.94 1.42
C PHE A 137 3.48 -7.49 0.59
N GLU A 138 3.04 -8.71 0.87
CA GLU A 138 1.89 -9.29 0.19
C GLU A 138 0.65 -8.43 0.36
N GLN A 139 0.39 -7.99 1.57
CA GLN A 139 -0.73 -7.11 1.87
C GLN A 139 -0.36 -6.10 2.96
N VAL A 140 -0.84 -4.87 2.78
CA VAL A 140 -0.85 -3.83 3.83
C VAL A 140 -2.27 -3.31 3.96
N TRP A 141 -2.79 -3.34 5.17
CA TRP A 141 -4.11 -2.87 5.54
C TRP A 141 -3.98 -1.68 6.48
N ILE A 142 -4.75 -0.62 6.27
CA ILE A 142 -4.88 0.53 7.18
C ILE A 142 -6.37 0.74 7.44
N ASP A 143 -6.76 0.90 8.70
CA ASP A 143 -8.17 1.04 9.13
C ASP A 143 -9.07 -0.05 8.52
N ASN A 144 -8.59 -1.32 8.49
CA ASN A 144 -9.25 -2.47 7.87
C ASN A 144 -9.49 -2.35 6.35
N LYS A 145 -8.92 -1.35 5.68
CA LYS A 145 -8.93 -1.22 4.23
C LYS A 145 -7.64 -1.82 3.65
N LEU A 146 -7.77 -2.72 2.68
CA LEU A 146 -6.63 -3.23 1.92
C LEU A 146 -6.07 -2.10 1.04
N VAL A 147 -4.87 -1.62 1.38
CA VAL A 147 -4.22 -0.50 0.68
C VAL A 147 -3.19 -1.03 -0.33
N ILE A 148 -2.41 -2.03 0.05
CA ILE A 148 -1.43 -2.68 -0.83
C ILE A 148 -1.82 -4.15 -0.98
N ASN A 149 -1.84 -4.63 -2.22
CA ASN A 149 -2.01 -6.03 -2.56
C ASN A 149 -1.02 -6.42 -3.65
N ASN A 150 0.05 -7.11 -3.26
CA ASN A 150 1.08 -7.66 -4.16
C ASN A 150 1.01 -9.20 -4.20
N GLU A 151 -0.11 -9.78 -3.81
CA GLU A 151 -0.28 -11.22 -3.76
C GLU A 151 -0.08 -11.85 -5.14
N GLY A 152 0.88 -12.76 -5.25
CA GLY A 152 1.23 -13.42 -6.52
C GLY A 152 2.26 -12.67 -7.37
N ASP A 153 2.65 -11.45 -7.01
CA ASP A 153 3.63 -10.66 -7.74
C ASP A 153 5.07 -11.06 -7.39
N VAL A 154 6.00 -10.71 -8.29
CA VAL A 154 7.43 -10.91 -8.07
C VAL A 154 7.97 -9.86 -7.11
N LYS A 155 8.22 -10.24 -5.85
CA LYS A 155 8.60 -9.34 -4.77
C LYS A 155 9.84 -8.47 -5.02
N ALA A 156 10.78 -8.95 -5.81
CA ALA A 156 12.02 -8.22 -6.06
C ALA A 156 11.82 -7.03 -7.02
N SER A 157 10.80 -7.05 -7.84
CA SER A 157 10.60 -6.08 -8.93
C SER A 157 9.27 -5.34 -8.88
N THR A 158 8.28 -5.84 -8.15
CA THR A 158 6.93 -5.27 -8.15
C THR A 158 6.67 -4.50 -6.85
N THR A 159 6.32 -3.24 -7.01
CA THR A 159 5.72 -2.42 -5.96
C THR A 159 4.42 -1.87 -6.49
N ASN A 160 3.34 -2.10 -5.77
CA ASN A 160 2.07 -1.44 -6.04
C ASN A 160 1.91 -0.29 -5.07
N ASP A 161 1.51 0.84 -5.59
CA ASP A 161 1.17 2.04 -4.81
C ASP A 161 -0.33 2.26 -4.83
N SER A 162 -0.84 2.66 -3.69
CA SER A 162 -2.24 2.99 -3.49
C SER A 162 -2.36 4.17 -2.55
N SER A 163 -3.48 4.87 -2.63
CA SER A 163 -3.74 6.05 -1.81
C SER A 163 -4.79 5.80 -0.74
N VAL A 164 -4.62 6.48 0.37
CA VAL A 164 -5.57 6.51 1.48
C VAL A 164 -5.61 7.91 2.10
N ALA A 165 -6.82 8.37 2.43
CA ALA A 165 -7.03 9.66 3.10
C ALA A 165 -7.09 9.43 4.60
N LEU A 166 -6.14 9.98 5.37
CA LEU A 166 -5.97 9.74 6.80
C LEU A 166 -5.92 11.06 7.57
N ALA A 167 -6.57 11.12 8.71
CA ALA A 167 -6.39 12.18 9.68
C ALA A 167 -5.06 12.01 10.45
N LYS A 168 -4.56 13.07 11.06
CA LYS A 168 -3.41 13.01 11.95
C LYS A 168 -3.68 12.08 13.14
N GLY A 169 -2.72 11.22 13.47
CA GLY A 169 -2.75 10.34 14.65
C GLY A 169 -2.54 8.87 14.32
N LEU A 170 -2.96 8.00 15.22
CA LEU A 170 -2.74 6.55 15.13
C LEU A 170 -3.84 5.88 14.31
N HIS A 171 -3.44 5.04 13.36
CA HIS A 171 -4.32 4.23 12.53
C HIS A 171 -3.94 2.75 12.64
N PRO A 172 -4.90 1.85 12.87
CA PRO A 172 -4.64 0.42 12.83
C PRO A 172 -3.94 -0.01 11.54
N ILE A 173 -2.85 -0.75 11.67
CA ILE A 173 -2.12 -1.32 10.54
C ILE A 173 -1.99 -2.83 10.70
N LYS A 174 -2.18 -3.55 9.59
CA LYS A 174 -1.87 -4.98 9.48
C LYS A 174 -1.02 -5.21 8.24
N ILE A 175 0.05 -5.95 8.40
CA ILE A 175 1.02 -6.26 7.35
C ILE A 175 1.13 -7.78 7.24
N VAL A 176 1.00 -8.32 6.03
CA VAL A 176 1.16 -9.74 5.75
C VAL A 176 2.40 -9.96 4.90
N PHE A 177 3.24 -10.88 5.34
CA PHE A 177 4.46 -11.29 4.66
C PHE A 177 4.49 -12.82 4.50
N LEU A 178 4.76 -13.28 3.28
CA LEU A 178 4.99 -14.70 2.97
C LEU A 178 6.44 -14.88 2.52
N SER A 179 7.19 -15.79 3.17
CA SER A 179 8.60 -16.02 2.86
C SER A 179 8.87 -16.90 1.64
N ASN A 180 7.84 -17.33 0.94
CA ASN A 180 7.94 -18.18 -0.23
C ASN A 180 8.71 -17.50 -1.39
N ILE A 181 9.08 -18.30 -2.38
CA ILE A 181 9.69 -17.82 -3.63
C ILE A 181 8.59 -17.63 -4.67
N VAL A 182 8.44 -16.39 -5.15
CA VAL A 182 7.51 -16.06 -6.23
C VAL A 182 8.33 -15.60 -7.45
N GLY A 183 8.03 -16.16 -8.63
CA GLY A 183 8.72 -15.83 -9.87
C GLY A 183 10.21 -16.17 -9.89
N GLY A 184 10.66 -17.13 -9.08
CA GLY A 184 12.05 -17.55 -8.98
C GLY A 184 12.95 -16.65 -8.14
N TRP A 185 12.41 -15.61 -7.49
CA TRP A 185 13.16 -14.68 -6.66
C TRP A 185 12.87 -14.93 -5.17
N PRO A 186 13.92 -15.11 -4.34
CA PRO A 186 13.73 -15.31 -2.92
C PRO A 186 13.10 -14.09 -2.24
N SER A 187 12.14 -14.31 -1.37
CA SER A 187 11.49 -13.24 -0.61
C SER A 187 12.46 -12.47 0.31
N TRP A 188 13.52 -13.11 0.77
CA TRP A 188 14.52 -12.45 1.62
C TRP A 188 15.32 -11.35 0.91
N TRP A 189 15.29 -11.27 -0.43
CA TRP A 189 15.81 -10.14 -1.19
C TRP A 189 14.83 -8.97 -1.26
N SER A 190 13.57 -9.19 -0.96
CA SER A 190 12.60 -8.10 -0.95
C SER A 190 12.88 -7.12 0.17
N LYS A 191 12.67 -5.85 -0.12
CA LYS A 191 12.68 -4.78 0.89
C LYS A 191 11.50 -5.00 1.84
N THR A 192 11.75 -5.01 3.15
CA THR A 192 10.74 -5.10 4.20
C THR A 192 10.50 -3.73 4.80
N SER A 193 9.91 -2.84 4.03
CA SER A 193 9.54 -1.50 4.47
C SER A 193 8.25 -1.06 3.81
N ILE A 194 7.64 -0.06 4.39
CA ILE A 194 6.59 0.75 3.77
C ILE A 194 7.22 2.09 3.44
N GLU A 195 7.05 2.52 2.21
CA GLU A 195 7.39 3.85 1.76
C GLU A 195 6.10 4.66 1.64
N MET A 196 6.14 5.91 2.03
CA MET A 196 4.98 6.79 2.03
C MET A 196 5.36 8.17 1.49
N ARG A 197 4.44 8.79 0.78
CA ARG A 197 4.48 10.20 0.41
C ARG A 197 3.10 10.82 0.55
N LYS A 198 3.05 12.08 0.91
CA LYS A 198 1.81 12.86 0.82
C LYS A 198 1.51 13.23 -0.63
N ASP A 199 0.27 13.52 -0.97
CA ASP A 199 -0.15 13.93 -2.32
C ASP A 199 0.59 15.17 -2.85
N SER A 200 0.99 16.07 -1.94
CA SER A 200 1.80 17.26 -2.26
C SER A 200 3.29 16.95 -2.51
N GLU A 201 3.76 15.75 -2.21
CA GLU A 201 5.14 15.32 -2.34
C GLU A 201 5.35 14.49 -3.62
N GLN A 202 6.55 14.57 -4.21
CA GLN A 202 6.87 13.82 -5.42
C GLN A 202 7.62 12.52 -5.14
N GLN A 203 8.30 12.42 -4.00
CA GLN A 203 9.17 11.29 -3.67
C GLN A 203 8.62 10.50 -2.49
N PHE A 204 8.68 9.19 -2.61
CA PHE A 204 8.44 8.29 -1.50
C PHE A 204 9.60 8.30 -0.52
N THR A 205 9.29 8.31 0.76
CA THR A 205 10.24 8.14 1.86
C THR A 205 9.86 6.93 2.69
N GLU A 206 10.86 6.20 3.18
CA GLU A 206 10.63 5.06 4.08
C GLU A 206 10.00 5.57 5.39
N VAL A 207 8.94 4.90 5.82
CA VAL A 207 8.31 5.17 7.13
C VAL A 207 9.28 4.72 8.21
N ASP A 208 9.67 5.65 9.08
CA ASP A 208 10.59 5.39 10.17
C ASP A 208 9.96 4.43 11.22
N ASP A 209 10.78 3.54 11.77
CA ASP A 209 10.31 2.55 12.75
C ASP A 209 9.69 3.19 14.01
N SER A 210 10.07 4.44 14.34
CA SER A 210 9.46 5.21 15.45
C SER A 210 7.99 5.59 15.21
N GLN A 211 7.49 5.45 13.99
CA GLN A 211 6.09 5.71 13.65
C GLN A 211 5.16 4.51 13.86
N TYR A 212 5.71 3.35 14.23
CA TYR A 212 4.91 2.15 14.52
C TYR A 212 4.72 1.98 16.03
N TYR A 213 3.48 1.63 16.41
CA TYR A 213 3.07 1.49 17.81
C TYR A 213 2.26 0.21 18.00
N LYS A 214 2.32 -0.33 19.23
CA LYS A 214 1.51 -1.45 19.73
C LYS A 214 0.85 -1.10 21.05
N GLN A 215 -0.18 -1.82 21.41
CA GLN A 215 -0.83 -1.76 22.72
C GLN A 215 -0.43 -2.95 23.57
#